data_0c43e092fe74b734da6bd03d167bb7d5
#
_entry.id   0c43e092fe74b734da6bd03d167bb7d5
#
_cell.length_a   1.000
_cell.length_b   1.000
_cell.length_c   1.000
_cell.angle_alpha   90.00
_cell.angle_beta   90.00
_cell.angle_gamma   90.00
#
_symmetry.space_group_name_H-M   'P 1'
#
loop_
_entity.id
_entity.type
_entity.pdbx_description
1 polymer ?
#
loop_
_entity_poly.entity_id
_entity_poly.type
_entity_poly.pdbx_seq_one_letter_code
_entity_poly.pdbx_strand_id
1 'polypeptide(L)'
;MIAGGCSSGQSDLQKWIDETKKKPGGRIQALPEVKPYETYVYSAGKLRSPFQPQGPGGGVGQASLRPSTRRNREFLEGFSLDTLRMVGTFKVGGNFYGLVQSKDGLVHKVQPGNYLGQNDGKVTEITSGKISLVEIVPDGLGGYIERPASLALAN
;
A
#
# COMPACT_ATOMS: atom_id res chain seq x y z
N MET A 1 27.65 -84.39 42.58
CA MET A 1 27.77 -83.38 41.49
C MET A 1 27.45 -82.01 42.06
N ILE A 2 28.47 -81.17 42.20
CA ILE A 2 28.31 -79.81 42.79
C ILE A 2 28.38 -78.85 41.61
N ALA A 3 27.27 -78.11 41.37
CA ALA A 3 27.21 -77.09 40.36
C ALA A 3 27.78 -75.79 40.96
N GLY A 4 28.96 -75.37 40.53
CA GLY A 4 29.59 -74.07 40.88
C GLY A 4 28.91 -73.01 40.06
N GLY A 5 28.12 -72.10 40.74
CA GLY A 5 27.54 -70.93 40.16
C GLY A 5 28.60 -69.85 39.91
N CYS A 6 28.73 -69.40 38.69
CA CYS A 6 29.56 -68.25 38.33
C CYS A 6 28.95 -66.95 38.88
N SER A 7 29.52 -66.42 39.95
CA SER A 7 29.09 -65.13 40.55
C SER A 7 29.99 -63.92 40.20
N SER A 8 30.72 -64.01 39.08
CA SER A 8 31.73 -62.98 38.74
C SER A 8 31.21 -61.80 37.89
N GLY A 9 29.93 -61.87 37.42
CA GLY A 9 29.46 -60.82 36.52
C GLY A 9 28.84 -59.55 37.15
N GLN A 10 28.55 -59.58 38.48
CA GLN A 10 27.85 -58.44 39.11
C GLN A 10 28.82 -57.40 39.74
N SER A 11 30.02 -57.82 40.06
CA SER A 11 31.04 -56.92 40.69
C SER A 11 31.56 -55.86 39.70
N ASP A 12 31.60 -56.22 38.43
CA ASP A 12 32.04 -55.30 37.36
C ASP A 12 30.99 -54.18 37.11
N LEU A 13 29.70 -54.56 37.09
CA LEU A 13 28.62 -53.61 37.00
C LEU A 13 28.53 -52.68 38.20
N GLN A 14 28.81 -53.16 39.40
CA GLN A 14 28.81 -52.34 40.60
C GLN A 14 29.95 -51.30 40.55
N LYS A 15 31.15 -51.71 40.15
CA LYS A 15 32.29 -50.82 39.95
C LYS A 15 31.99 -49.72 38.92
N TRP A 16 31.39 -50.09 37.79
CA TRP A 16 31.04 -49.13 36.76
C TRP A 16 29.99 -48.11 37.23
N ILE A 17 28.96 -48.54 37.98
CA ILE A 17 27.95 -47.68 38.56
C ILE A 17 28.61 -46.71 39.54
N ASP A 18 29.51 -47.16 40.42
CA ASP A 18 30.19 -46.32 41.40
C ASP A 18 31.16 -45.29 40.74
N GLU A 19 31.85 -45.73 39.68
CA GLU A 19 32.66 -44.83 38.87
C GLU A 19 31.84 -43.79 38.13
N THR A 20 30.67 -44.18 37.62
CA THR A 20 29.78 -43.30 36.89
C THR A 20 29.13 -42.30 37.81
N LYS A 21 28.74 -42.69 39.02
CA LYS A 21 28.20 -41.79 40.06
C LYS A 21 29.22 -40.80 40.59
N LYS A 22 30.53 -41.14 40.56
CA LYS A 22 31.64 -40.23 40.97
C LYS A 22 31.97 -39.18 39.91
N LYS A 23 31.54 -39.40 38.65
CA LYS A 23 31.76 -38.40 37.61
C LYS A 23 30.97 -37.14 37.91
N PRO A 24 31.62 -35.96 37.98
CA PRO A 24 30.87 -34.72 38.23
C PRO A 24 29.86 -34.49 37.10
N GLY A 25 28.63 -34.24 37.45
CA GLY A 25 27.59 -33.88 36.49
C GLY A 25 28.03 -32.68 35.66
N GLY A 26 27.77 -32.71 34.34
CA GLY A 26 28.08 -31.59 33.46
C GLY A 26 27.57 -30.27 34.03
N ARG A 27 28.29 -29.17 33.78
CA ARG A 27 27.80 -27.84 34.17
C ARG A 27 26.46 -27.58 33.53
N ILE A 28 25.44 -27.43 34.36
CA ILE A 28 24.14 -26.97 33.93
C ILE A 28 24.28 -25.49 33.58
N GLN A 29 23.98 -25.14 32.31
CA GLN A 29 23.94 -23.74 31.92
C GLN A 29 22.92 -22.99 32.76
N ALA A 30 23.30 -21.84 33.30
CA ALA A 30 22.38 -20.97 34.00
C ALA A 30 21.23 -20.60 33.05
N LEU A 31 20.00 -20.65 33.55
CA LEU A 31 18.85 -20.20 32.79
C LEU A 31 19.04 -18.73 32.39
N PRO A 32 18.69 -18.36 31.14
CA PRO A 32 18.75 -16.96 30.74
C PRO A 32 17.86 -16.11 31.65
N GLU A 33 18.39 -14.97 32.10
CA GLU A 33 17.60 -14.02 32.88
C GLU A 33 16.42 -13.53 32.05
N VAL A 34 15.22 -13.81 32.53
CA VAL A 34 13.99 -13.30 31.93
C VAL A 34 13.89 -11.81 32.27
N LYS A 35 14.19 -10.95 31.31
CA LYS A 35 13.95 -9.52 31.46
C LYS A 35 12.46 -9.30 31.61
N PRO A 36 11.98 -8.62 32.67
CA PRO A 36 10.57 -8.25 32.75
C PRO A 36 10.22 -7.37 31.56
N TYR A 37 9.18 -7.76 30.80
CA TYR A 37 8.72 -6.92 29.72
C TYR A 37 7.99 -5.70 30.29
N GLU A 38 8.26 -4.55 29.73
CA GLU A 38 7.49 -3.34 30.05
C GLU A 38 6.11 -3.44 29.42
N THR A 39 5.08 -3.37 30.26
CA THR A 39 3.69 -3.34 29.79
C THR A 39 3.45 -2.01 29.09
N TYR A 40 3.22 -2.08 27.79
CA TYR A 40 2.85 -0.90 27.02
C TYR A 40 1.41 -0.48 27.38
N VAL A 41 1.27 0.76 27.89
CA VAL A 41 -0.04 1.36 28.14
C VAL A 41 -0.50 2.07 26.88
N TYR A 42 -1.57 1.60 26.29
CA TYR A 42 -2.18 2.23 25.13
C TYR A 42 -2.76 3.60 25.51
N SER A 43 -2.07 4.68 25.15
CA SER A 43 -2.45 6.06 25.47
C SER A 43 -3.44 6.68 24.48
N ALA A 44 -3.63 6.04 23.31
CA ALA A 44 -4.47 6.56 22.23
C ALA A 44 -5.96 6.17 22.35
N GLY A 45 -6.42 5.62 23.49
CA GLY A 45 -7.82 5.20 23.70
C GLY A 45 -8.84 6.34 23.61
N LYS A 46 -8.40 7.59 23.78
CA LYS A 46 -9.24 8.78 23.63
C LYS A 46 -9.24 9.34 22.21
N LEU A 47 -8.35 8.85 21.33
CA LEU A 47 -8.33 9.25 19.94
C LEU A 47 -9.43 8.50 19.18
N ARG A 48 -9.92 9.12 18.12
CA ARG A 48 -10.93 8.52 17.26
C ARG A 48 -10.40 7.21 16.65
N SER A 49 -11.24 6.18 16.65
CA SER A 49 -10.90 4.93 15.96
C SER A 49 -10.70 5.15 14.46
N PRO A 50 -9.61 4.66 13.86
CA PRO A 50 -9.41 4.76 12.41
C PRO A 50 -10.43 3.95 11.60
N PHE A 51 -11.15 3.02 12.25
CA PHE A 51 -12.16 2.17 11.61
C PHE A 51 -13.59 2.72 11.74
N GLN A 52 -13.77 3.86 12.41
CA GLN A 52 -15.07 4.51 12.39
C GLN A 52 -15.27 5.20 11.04
N PRO A 53 -16.35 4.88 10.29
CA PRO A 53 -16.65 5.57 9.05
C PRO A 53 -16.75 7.08 9.33
N GLN A 54 -16.08 7.86 8.51
CA GLN A 54 -16.26 9.30 8.53
C GLN A 54 -17.66 9.56 7.99
N GLY A 55 -18.58 9.95 8.87
CA GLY A 55 -19.89 10.41 8.43
C GLY A 55 -19.75 11.59 7.47
N PRO A 56 -20.78 11.93 6.70
CA PRO A 56 -20.74 12.98 5.68
C PRO A 56 -20.42 14.40 6.17
N GLY A 57 -20.00 14.56 7.43
CA GLY A 57 -19.59 15.82 8.05
C GLY A 57 -18.22 15.84 8.71
N GLY A 58 -17.40 14.79 8.61
CA GLY A 58 -16.14 14.67 9.38
C GLY A 58 -14.84 15.04 8.65
N GLY A 59 -14.88 15.45 7.42
CA GLY A 59 -13.74 15.96 6.67
C GLY A 59 -13.82 17.47 6.52
N VAL A 60 -13.04 18.20 7.28
CA VAL A 60 -12.82 19.64 7.05
C VAL A 60 -12.21 19.77 5.65
N GLY A 61 -13.01 20.13 4.65
CA GLY A 61 -12.50 20.54 3.34
C GLY A 61 -13.08 19.86 2.10
N GLN A 62 -13.98 18.88 2.18
CA GLN A 62 -14.38 18.14 0.97
C GLN A 62 -15.87 18.16 0.62
N ALA A 63 -16.69 18.98 1.23
CA ALA A 63 -18.10 19.16 0.84
C ALA A 63 -18.29 19.79 -0.55
N SER A 64 -17.21 20.26 -1.19
CA SER A 64 -17.22 20.93 -2.51
C SER A 64 -16.67 20.04 -3.66
N LEU A 65 -16.10 18.88 -3.36
CA LEU A 65 -15.55 17.97 -4.36
C LEU A 65 -16.65 17.09 -4.97
N ARG A 66 -17.62 17.72 -5.63
CA ARG A 66 -18.57 16.98 -6.44
C ARG A 66 -18.30 17.28 -7.91
N PRO A 67 -18.41 16.26 -8.78
CA PRO A 67 -18.38 16.49 -10.22
C PRO A 67 -19.38 17.58 -10.59
N SER A 68 -18.95 18.55 -11.39
CA SER A 68 -19.83 19.65 -11.79
C SER A 68 -20.83 19.17 -12.81
N THR A 69 -22.07 18.96 -12.39
CA THR A 69 -23.18 18.56 -13.29
C THR A 69 -23.75 19.72 -14.09
N ARG A 70 -23.32 20.97 -13.80
CA ARG A 70 -23.88 22.18 -14.45
C ARG A 70 -23.16 22.60 -15.74
N ARG A 71 -22.02 21.96 -16.07
CA ARG A 71 -21.27 22.26 -17.29
C ARG A 71 -21.62 21.27 -18.41
N ASN A 72 -21.50 21.71 -19.64
CA ASN A 72 -21.55 20.79 -20.76
C ASN A 72 -20.29 19.92 -20.75
N ARG A 73 -20.44 18.62 -20.87
CA ARG A 73 -19.33 17.69 -20.95
C ARG A 73 -18.56 17.88 -22.27
N GLU A 74 -17.25 17.85 -22.17
CA GLU A 74 -16.38 17.86 -23.33
C GLU A 74 -16.34 16.47 -23.98
N PHE A 75 -16.04 16.41 -25.27
CA PHE A 75 -16.05 15.16 -26.05
C PHE A 75 -15.12 14.09 -25.43
N LEU A 76 -13.95 14.48 -24.95
CA LEU A 76 -12.96 13.57 -24.36
C LEU A 76 -13.35 13.03 -22.98
N GLU A 77 -14.38 13.56 -22.35
CA GLU A 77 -14.95 12.98 -21.11
C GLU A 77 -15.83 11.75 -21.35
N GLY A 78 -16.17 11.46 -22.60
CA GLY A 78 -16.87 10.24 -22.98
C GLY A 78 -15.97 8.99 -22.96
N PHE A 79 -14.65 9.17 -22.92
CA PHE A 79 -13.67 8.11 -23.00
C PHE A 79 -13.00 7.88 -21.65
N SER A 80 -12.65 6.63 -21.33
CA SER A 80 -11.78 6.34 -20.19
C SER A 80 -10.39 6.92 -20.42
N LEU A 81 -9.76 7.43 -19.38
CA LEU A 81 -8.42 8.00 -19.47
C LEU A 81 -7.41 7.01 -20.09
N ASP A 82 -7.52 5.72 -19.77
CA ASP A 82 -6.67 4.64 -20.27
C ASP A 82 -6.78 4.42 -21.79
N THR A 83 -7.87 4.87 -22.41
CA THR A 83 -8.09 4.77 -23.86
C THR A 83 -7.61 6.00 -24.64
N LEU A 84 -7.24 7.04 -23.91
CA LEU A 84 -6.70 8.28 -24.47
C LEU A 84 -5.17 8.21 -24.55
N ARG A 85 -4.59 8.70 -25.63
CA ARG A 85 -3.13 8.73 -25.83
C ARG A 85 -2.69 10.14 -26.16
N MET A 86 -1.67 10.61 -25.47
CA MET A 86 -1.00 11.83 -25.87
C MET A 86 -0.08 11.55 -27.05
N VAL A 87 -0.33 12.19 -28.18
CA VAL A 87 0.43 11.99 -29.42
C VAL A 87 1.40 13.14 -29.73
N GLY A 88 1.29 14.25 -29.00
CA GLY A 88 2.20 15.36 -29.21
C GLY A 88 1.80 16.60 -28.40
N THR A 89 2.62 17.63 -28.53
CA THR A 89 2.37 18.97 -28.03
C THR A 89 2.73 20.01 -29.07
N PHE A 90 2.11 21.16 -28.99
CA PHE A 90 2.55 22.32 -29.76
C PHE A 90 2.41 23.60 -28.91
N LYS A 91 3.15 24.60 -29.28
CA LYS A 91 3.17 25.89 -28.55
C LYS A 91 2.73 27.00 -29.49
N VAL A 92 1.76 27.77 -29.06
CA VAL A 92 1.26 28.95 -29.79
C VAL A 92 1.12 30.11 -28.81
N GLY A 93 1.69 31.26 -29.14
CA GLY A 93 1.56 32.47 -28.31
C GLY A 93 2.04 32.31 -26.88
N GLY A 94 3.01 31.44 -26.63
CA GLY A 94 3.51 31.17 -25.27
C GLY A 94 2.78 30.05 -24.51
N ASN A 95 1.60 29.64 -24.96
CA ASN A 95 0.80 28.58 -24.32
C ASN A 95 1.09 27.22 -24.93
N PHE A 96 1.18 26.18 -24.06
CA PHE A 96 1.29 24.79 -24.48
C PHE A 96 -0.09 24.19 -24.67
N TYR A 97 -0.22 23.43 -25.74
CA TYR A 97 -1.40 22.64 -26.08
C TYR A 97 -0.99 21.17 -26.22
N GLY A 98 -1.79 20.28 -25.70
CA GLY A 98 -1.65 18.85 -25.88
C GLY A 98 -2.47 18.35 -27.08
N LEU A 99 -1.95 17.35 -27.76
CA LEU A 99 -2.68 16.58 -28.75
C LEU A 99 -2.98 15.21 -28.16
N VAL A 100 -4.27 14.92 -28.01
CA VAL A 100 -4.77 13.67 -27.42
C VAL A 100 -5.55 12.92 -28.48
N GLN A 101 -5.14 11.70 -28.75
CA GLN A 101 -5.84 10.78 -29.65
C GLN A 101 -6.84 9.96 -28.86
N SER A 102 -8.08 9.93 -29.32
CA SER A 102 -9.14 9.08 -28.80
C SER A 102 -9.07 7.67 -29.41
N LYS A 103 -9.80 6.73 -28.81
CA LYS A 103 -9.95 5.36 -29.32
C LYS A 103 -10.39 5.31 -30.79
N ASP A 104 -11.16 6.29 -31.26
CA ASP A 104 -11.69 6.39 -32.63
C ASP A 104 -10.62 6.87 -33.63
N GLY A 105 -9.38 7.11 -33.17
CA GLY A 105 -8.27 7.60 -34.00
C GLY A 105 -8.27 9.11 -34.21
N LEU A 106 -9.27 9.83 -33.71
CA LEU A 106 -9.33 11.29 -33.84
C LEU A 106 -8.38 11.98 -32.86
N VAL A 107 -7.74 13.04 -33.35
CA VAL A 107 -6.82 13.84 -32.52
C VAL A 107 -7.47 15.13 -32.12
N HIS A 108 -7.52 15.38 -30.83
CA HIS A 108 -8.13 16.56 -30.21
C HIS A 108 -7.10 17.46 -29.57
N LYS A 109 -7.27 18.77 -29.74
CA LYS A 109 -6.48 19.77 -29.07
C LYS A 109 -6.98 19.94 -27.62
N VAL A 110 -6.06 19.93 -26.66
CA VAL A 110 -6.34 20.09 -25.24
C VAL A 110 -5.51 21.22 -24.67
N GLN A 111 -6.07 21.99 -23.78
CA GLN A 111 -5.40 23.09 -23.05
C GLN A 111 -5.62 22.97 -21.54
N PRO A 112 -4.80 23.63 -20.70
CA PRO A 112 -5.05 23.68 -19.27
C PRO A 112 -6.46 24.22 -18.99
N GLY A 113 -7.19 23.51 -18.08
CA GLY A 113 -8.58 23.79 -17.76
C GLY A 113 -9.61 22.94 -18.52
N ASN A 114 -9.26 22.25 -19.63
CA ASN A 114 -10.13 21.28 -20.27
C ASN A 114 -10.30 20.02 -19.42
N TYR A 115 -11.29 19.21 -19.76
CA TYR A 115 -11.61 17.99 -19.04
C TYR A 115 -11.43 16.75 -19.91
N LEU A 116 -10.82 15.71 -19.31
CA LEU A 116 -10.52 14.44 -19.96
C LEU A 116 -10.94 13.29 -19.06
N GLY A 117 -11.39 12.21 -19.68
CA GLY A 117 -11.72 10.99 -18.94
C GLY A 117 -13.09 11.03 -18.27
N GLN A 118 -13.62 9.87 -17.93
CA GLN A 118 -14.96 9.69 -17.34
C GLN A 118 -15.08 10.19 -15.91
N ASN A 119 -13.96 10.46 -15.25
CA ASN A 119 -13.90 10.87 -13.86
C ASN A 119 -13.67 12.39 -13.70
N ASP A 120 -14.25 13.20 -14.58
CA ASP A 120 -14.10 14.66 -14.55
C ASP A 120 -12.64 15.14 -14.40
N GLY A 121 -11.69 14.49 -15.10
CA GLY A 121 -10.27 14.76 -15.04
C GLY A 121 -9.92 16.14 -15.59
N LYS A 122 -9.70 17.12 -14.74
CA LYS A 122 -9.34 18.49 -15.12
C LYS A 122 -7.84 18.61 -15.41
N VAL A 123 -7.51 19.06 -16.60
CA VAL A 123 -6.11 19.34 -17.00
C VAL A 123 -5.56 20.51 -16.19
N THR A 124 -4.49 20.27 -15.47
CA THR A 124 -3.79 21.27 -14.65
C THR A 124 -2.61 21.87 -15.39
N GLU A 125 -1.79 21.01 -16.03
CA GLU A 125 -0.56 21.41 -16.68
C GLU A 125 -0.28 20.57 -17.92
N ILE A 126 0.31 21.18 -18.93
CA ILE A 126 0.79 20.51 -20.14
C ILE A 126 2.26 20.81 -20.35
N THR A 127 3.07 19.76 -20.37
CA THR A 127 4.50 19.84 -20.66
C THR A 127 4.80 19.13 -22.00
N SER A 128 6.03 19.22 -22.49
CA SER A 128 6.43 18.57 -23.74
C SER A 128 6.26 17.04 -23.74
N GLY A 129 6.29 16.41 -22.56
CA GLY A 129 6.26 14.93 -22.45
C GLY A 129 5.04 14.37 -21.73
N LYS A 130 4.22 15.21 -21.09
CA LYS A 130 3.04 14.73 -20.34
C LYS A 130 1.97 15.81 -20.18
N ILE A 131 0.75 15.36 -20.03
CA ILE A 131 -0.41 16.15 -19.60
C ILE A 131 -0.74 15.71 -18.18
N SER A 132 -0.64 16.63 -17.21
CA SER A 132 -1.04 16.40 -15.82
C SER A 132 -2.49 16.79 -15.62
N LEU A 133 -3.25 15.99 -14.90
CA LEU A 133 -4.66 16.24 -14.62
C LEU A 133 -5.03 15.75 -13.21
N VAL A 134 -6.15 16.22 -12.71
CA VAL A 134 -6.72 15.79 -11.44
C VAL A 134 -8.11 15.25 -11.71
N GLU A 135 -8.33 13.99 -11.38
CA GLU A 135 -9.60 13.30 -11.48
C GLU A 135 -10.38 13.38 -10.17
N ILE A 136 -11.71 13.38 -10.26
CA ILE A 136 -12.60 13.29 -9.12
C ILE A 136 -13.21 11.87 -9.11
N VAL A 137 -12.77 11.05 -8.16
CA VAL A 137 -13.23 9.67 -8.05
C VAL A 137 -14.04 9.45 -6.78
N PRO A 138 -15.07 8.60 -6.78
CA PRO A 138 -15.81 8.30 -5.56
C PRO A 138 -14.91 7.56 -4.56
N ASP A 139 -15.03 7.88 -3.27
CA ASP A 139 -14.28 7.28 -2.18
C ASP A 139 -14.89 5.96 -1.67
N GLY A 140 -16.03 5.54 -2.23
CA GLY A 140 -16.78 4.36 -1.79
C GLY A 140 -17.63 4.57 -0.53
N LEU A 141 -17.50 5.71 0.15
CA LEU A 141 -18.25 6.07 1.36
C LEU A 141 -19.32 7.13 1.12
N GLY A 142 -19.60 7.44 -0.16
CA GLY A 142 -20.56 8.46 -0.58
C GLY A 142 -19.96 9.87 -0.73
N GLY A 143 -18.63 10.00 -0.61
CA GLY A 143 -17.84 11.18 -0.90
C GLY A 143 -17.06 11.07 -2.21
N TYR A 144 -16.24 12.10 -2.49
CA TYR A 144 -15.34 12.15 -3.63
C TYR A 144 -13.96 12.58 -3.16
N ILE A 145 -12.94 12.03 -3.81
CA ILE A 145 -11.53 12.37 -3.59
C ILE A 145 -10.89 12.82 -4.90
N GLU A 146 -9.93 13.72 -4.81
CA GLU A 146 -9.07 14.09 -5.92
C GLU A 146 -7.94 13.08 -6.07
N ARG A 147 -7.74 12.61 -7.30
CA ARG A 147 -6.65 11.71 -7.66
C ARG A 147 -5.82 12.35 -8.76
N PRO A 148 -4.51 12.61 -8.53
CA PRO A 148 -3.63 13.05 -9.60
C PRO A 148 -3.45 11.93 -10.63
N ALA A 149 -3.54 12.28 -11.90
CA ALA A 149 -3.31 11.39 -13.03
C ALA A 149 -2.49 12.11 -14.11
N SER A 150 -1.92 11.38 -15.03
CA SER A 150 -1.16 11.94 -16.14
C SER A 150 -1.25 11.09 -17.40
N LEU A 151 -1.25 11.72 -18.56
CA LEU A 151 -1.06 11.10 -19.87
C LEU A 151 0.36 11.39 -20.32
N ALA A 152 1.18 10.36 -20.46
CA ALA A 152 2.52 10.48 -21.04
C ALA A 152 2.44 10.46 -22.56
N LEU A 153 3.46 11.09 -23.20
CA LEU A 153 3.62 11.04 -24.64
C LEU A 153 3.81 9.58 -25.09
N ALA A 154 3.00 9.14 -26.03
CA ALA A 154 3.15 7.82 -26.62
C ALA A 154 4.40 7.79 -27.50
N ASN A 155 5.29 6.85 -27.22
CA ASN A 155 6.47 6.55 -28.06
C ASN A 155 6.05 5.66 -29.23
#